data_372b4cf8838e443b3f2e3f017c06e280
#
_entry.id   372b4cf8838e443b3f2e3f017c06e280
#
_cell.length_a   1.000
_cell.length_b   1.000
_cell.length_c   1.000
_cell.angle_alpha   90.00
_cell.angle_beta   90.00
_cell.angle_gamma   90.00
#
_symmetry.space_group_name_H-M   'P 1'
#
loop_
_entity.id
_entity.type
_entity.pdbx_description
1 polymer ?
#
loop_
_entity_poly.entity_id
_entity_poly.type
_entity_poly.pdbx_seq_one_letter_code
_entity_poly.pdbx_strand_id
1 'polypeptide(L)'
;EDSFTPSEFELTDYVKEGENKLAAQVFKWTASSWCEDQDFYRFSGIYREVYLYTVPDVHVYDLQIRAIPDASLKKARFEVKTSTWGKGNVHIVLSQKGQTILEENKSLGENAASTGSDRNGKDAATEAAGRTVQKGIADTFSWTVENPILWSAEDPQLYDLIMEVFDENGILQEVIPQKVGFRRFEMKDGIMTLNGKRIVFKGVNRHEFSSITGRCVSEAELRKDLTIMKQNNINAIRTCHY
;
A
#
# COMPACT_ATOMS: atom_id res chain seq x y z
N GLU A 1 3.46 -2.57 18.61
CA GLU A 1 3.67 -2.69 17.16
C GLU A 1 4.87 -3.58 16.91
N ASP A 2 4.89 -4.28 15.79
CA ASP A 2 6.01 -5.16 15.45
C ASP A 2 7.26 -4.35 15.04
N SER A 3 8.40 -5.03 14.92
CA SER A 3 9.70 -4.38 14.71
C SER A 3 9.89 -3.88 13.27
N PHE A 4 8.99 -4.18 12.34
CA PHE A 4 9.19 -3.95 10.89
C PHE A 4 8.14 -3.06 10.26
N THR A 5 6.98 -2.88 10.88
CA THR A 5 5.97 -1.93 10.43
C THR A 5 6.27 -0.52 10.93
N PRO A 6 5.95 0.52 10.16
CA PRO A 6 6.05 1.90 10.61
C PRO A 6 5.22 2.16 11.87
N SER A 7 5.78 2.91 12.80
CA SER A 7 5.06 3.41 13.96
C SER A 7 4.68 4.86 13.72
N GLU A 8 3.38 5.12 13.57
CA GLU A 8 2.83 6.45 13.33
C GLU A 8 2.16 7.01 14.58
N PHE A 9 2.39 8.27 14.84
CA PHE A 9 1.87 8.96 16.01
C PHE A 9 1.25 10.30 15.60
N GLU A 10 0.01 10.54 16.04
CA GLU A 10 -0.64 11.85 15.93
C GLU A 10 0.02 12.81 16.91
N LEU A 11 0.57 13.90 16.39
CA LEU A 11 1.32 14.89 17.18
C LEU A 11 0.69 16.28 17.19
N THR A 12 -0.42 16.49 16.50
CA THR A 12 -1.04 17.81 16.31
C THR A 12 -1.27 18.53 17.65
N ASP A 13 -1.76 17.83 18.67
CA ASP A 13 -2.04 18.39 19.99
C ASP A 13 -0.77 18.68 20.82
N TYR A 14 0.39 18.20 20.39
CA TYR A 14 1.64 18.31 21.14
C TYR A 14 2.63 19.29 20.51
N VAL A 15 2.49 19.60 19.22
CA VAL A 15 3.36 20.54 18.53
C VAL A 15 2.96 21.97 18.84
N LYS A 16 3.94 22.84 18.93
CA LYS A 16 3.80 24.28 19.16
C LYS A 16 4.63 25.08 18.19
N GLU A 17 4.31 26.35 18.03
CA GLU A 17 5.14 27.26 17.24
C GLU A 17 6.56 27.36 17.84
N GLY A 18 7.58 27.36 17.00
CA GLY A 18 8.98 27.42 17.36
C GLY A 18 9.61 26.05 17.62
N GLU A 19 10.47 25.98 18.63
CA GLU A 19 11.27 24.77 18.89
C GLU A 19 10.42 23.68 19.58
N ASN A 20 10.44 22.48 18.97
CA ASN A 20 9.86 21.26 19.50
C ASN A 20 10.96 20.21 19.68
N LYS A 21 10.84 19.36 20.71
CA LYS A 21 11.78 18.28 21.00
C LYS A 21 11.09 16.93 20.88
N LEU A 22 11.60 16.12 19.98
CA LEU A 22 11.19 14.72 19.81
C LEU A 22 12.21 13.80 20.44
N ALA A 23 11.74 12.78 21.18
CA ALA A 23 12.57 11.71 21.71
C ALA A 23 11.93 10.36 21.44
N ALA A 24 12.72 9.40 20.93
CA ALA A 24 12.30 8.02 20.72
C ALA A 24 13.16 7.08 21.57
N GLN A 25 12.52 6.18 22.32
CA GLN A 25 13.19 5.14 23.08
C GLN A 25 12.93 3.79 22.43
N VAL A 26 14.00 3.10 22.04
CA VAL A 26 13.94 1.79 21.40
C VAL A 26 14.57 0.74 22.31
N PHE A 27 13.81 -0.32 22.61
CA PHE A 27 14.28 -1.43 23.40
C PHE A 27 14.75 -2.57 22.53
N LYS A 28 15.98 -3.07 22.77
CA LYS A 28 16.52 -4.23 22.06
C LYS A 28 15.76 -5.53 22.39
N TRP A 29 15.37 -5.67 23.66
CA TRP A 29 14.70 -6.84 24.18
C TRP A 29 13.33 -6.46 24.73
N THR A 30 12.30 -7.03 24.15
CA THR A 30 10.90 -6.85 24.53
C THR A 30 10.20 -8.22 24.53
N ALA A 31 8.96 -8.30 24.99
CA ALA A 31 8.15 -9.51 24.85
C ALA A 31 8.04 -9.93 23.38
N SER A 32 7.88 -8.97 22.45
CA SER A 32 7.81 -9.22 21.02
C SER A 32 9.10 -9.85 20.48
N SER A 33 10.26 -9.53 21.03
CA SER A 33 11.54 -10.09 20.57
C SER A 33 11.60 -11.62 20.69
N TRP A 34 10.82 -12.20 21.60
CA TRP A 34 10.70 -13.64 21.75
C TRP A 34 9.66 -14.26 20.82
N CYS A 35 8.59 -13.53 20.54
CA CYS A 35 7.53 -13.98 19.63
C CYS A 35 7.96 -13.87 18.16
N GLU A 36 8.76 -12.86 17.84
CA GLU A 36 9.29 -12.59 16.50
C GLU A 36 10.66 -13.24 16.27
N ASP A 37 10.97 -14.33 16.98
CA ASP A 37 12.23 -15.05 16.85
C ASP A 37 12.28 -15.85 15.57
N GLN A 38 12.62 -15.16 14.48
CA GLN A 38 12.68 -15.70 13.14
C GLN A 38 14.12 -15.90 12.69
N ASP A 39 14.29 -16.59 11.57
CA ASP A 39 15.55 -16.94 10.93
C ASP A 39 16.20 -15.73 10.24
N PHE A 40 16.61 -14.74 11.02
CA PHE A 40 17.31 -13.55 10.51
C PHE A 40 18.18 -12.87 11.57
N TYR A 41 19.08 -11.98 11.13
CA TYR A 41 19.93 -11.22 12.05
C TYR A 41 19.14 -10.24 12.90
N ARG A 42 19.41 -10.22 14.19
CA ARG A 42 18.78 -9.31 15.15
C ARG A 42 19.63 -8.07 15.32
N PHE A 43 19.18 -6.99 14.75
CA PHE A 43 19.68 -5.66 14.99
C PHE A 43 18.72 -4.91 15.90
N SER A 44 19.17 -3.81 16.47
CA SER A 44 18.34 -2.91 17.28
C SER A 44 18.61 -1.47 16.89
N GLY A 45 17.74 -0.58 17.33
CA GLY A 45 17.81 0.83 17.00
C GLY A 45 16.83 1.20 15.89
N ILE A 46 16.95 2.42 15.41
CA ILE A 46 16.15 2.98 14.32
C ILE A 46 16.94 2.78 13.02
N TYR A 47 16.45 1.94 12.13
CA TYR A 47 17.13 1.58 10.88
C TYR A 47 16.35 2.04 9.62
N ARG A 48 15.28 2.81 9.81
CA ARG A 48 14.50 3.48 8.78
C ARG A 48 14.42 4.96 9.09
N GLU A 49 13.92 5.72 8.15
CA GLU A 49 13.76 7.16 8.28
C GLU A 49 12.77 7.53 9.39
N VAL A 50 13.05 8.64 10.06
CA VAL A 50 12.14 9.30 10.99
C VAL A 50 11.81 10.65 10.41
N TYR A 51 10.54 10.91 10.15
CA TYR A 51 10.09 12.16 9.53
C TYR A 51 8.77 12.62 10.13
N LEU A 52 8.51 13.90 10.02
CA LEU A 52 7.22 14.50 10.30
C LEU A 52 6.55 14.82 8.96
N TYR A 53 5.27 14.58 8.87
CA TYR A 53 4.49 14.96 7.72
C TYR A 53 3.17 15.58 8.16
N THR A 54 2.58 16.38 7.30
CA THR A 54 1.26 16.95 7.48
C THR A 54 0.34 16.43 6.39
N VAL A 55 -0.92 16.28 6.72
CA VAL A 55 -1.97 15.92 5.77
C VAL A 55 -2.99 17.05 5.69
N PRO A 56 -3.62 17.29 4.54
CA PRO A 56 -4.72 18.24 4.45
C PRO A 56 -5.97 17.74 5.17
N ASP A 57 -6.92 18.63 5.42
CA ASP A 57 -8.17 18.30 6.10
C ASP A 57 -9.02 17.27 5.35
N VAL A 58 -8.92 17.28 4.01
CA VAL A 58 -9.51 16.26 3.15
C VAL A 58 -8.39 15.47 2.48
N HIS A 59 -8.25 14.21 2.84
CA HIS A 59 -7.21 13.34 2.29
C HIS A 59 -7.61 11.86 2.29
N VAL A 60 -6.94 11.06 1.47
CA VAL A 60 -7.11 9.61 1.44
C VAL A 60 -6.10 8.96 2.39
N TYR A 61 -6.58 8.41 3.49
CA TYR A 61 -5.76 7.73 4.50
C TYR A 61 -5.32 6.33 4.05
N ASP A 62 -6.21 5.59 3.36
CA ASP A 62 -5.93 4.24 2.87
C ASP A 62 -6.52 4.04 1.48
N LEU A 63 -5.80 3.31 0.65
CA LEU A 63 -6.13 3.07 -0.74
C LEU A 63 -5.94 1.60 -1.10
N GLN A 64 -7.01 0.94 -1.53
CA GLN A 64 -6.96 -0.40 -2.07
C GLN A 64 -7.39 -0.42 -3.53
N ILE A 65 -6.53 -0.91 -4.40
CA ILE A 65 -6.78 -1.01 -5.84
C ILE A 65 -6.88 -2.48 -6.25
N ARG A 66 -7.92 -2.81 -7.01
CA ARG A 66 -8.11 -4.13 -7.61
C ARG A 66 -8.35 -4.00 -9.11
N ALA A 67 -7.53 -4.66 -9.90
CA ALA A 67 -7.59 -4.65 -11.35
C ALA A 67 -7.57 -6.11 -11.84
N ILE A 68 -8.76 -6.74 -11.87
CA ILE A 68 -8.89 -8.18 -12.05
C ILE A 68 -9.66 -8.47 -13.35
N PRO A 69 -8.97 -9.00 -14.38
CA PRO A 69 -9.62 -9.50 -15.59
C PRO A 69 -10.61 -10.65 -15.29
N ASP A 70 -11.65 -10.75 -16.09
CA ASP A 70 -12.57 -11.88 -16.08
C ASP A 70 -11.90 -13.16 -16.64
N ALA A 71 -12.61 -14.27 -16.65
CA ALA A 71 -12.08 -15.53 -17.17
C ALA A 71 -11.81 -15.49 -18.67
N SER A 72 -12.46 -14.61 -19.43
CA SER A 72 -12.23 -14.41 -20.86
C SER A 72 -11.01 -13.55 -21.16
N LEU A 73 -10.52 -12.80 -20.17
CA LEU A 73 -9.45 -11.81 -20.25
C LEU A 73 -9.76 -10.61 -21.16
N LYS A 74 -11.02 -10.49 -21.60
CA LYS A 74 -11.47 -9.40 -22.51
C LYS A 74 -12.06 -8.23 -21.74
N LYS A 75 -12.46 -8.44 -20.51
CA LYS A 75 -13.00 -7.42 -19.61
C LYS A 75 -12.28 -7.52 -18.27
N ALA A 76 -12.10 -6.40 -17.61
CA ALA A 76 -11.59 -6.39 -16.25
C ALA A 76 -12.46 -5.53 -15.34
N ARG A 77 -12.67 -6.01 -14.12
CA ARG A 77 -13.17 -5.17 -13.04
C ARG A 77 -12.00 -4.36 -12.50
N PHE A 78 -12.15 -3.05 -12.58
CA PHE A 78 -11.27 -2.09 -11.94
C PHE A 78 -12.00 -1.48 -10.75
N GLU A 79 -11.44 -1.63 -9.57
CA GLU A 79 -12.05 -1.17 -8.32
C GLU A 79 -11.04 -0.39 -7.51
N VAL A 80 -11.47 0.76 -7.02
CA VAL A 80 -10.72 1.61 -6.09
C VAL A 80 -11.54 1.76 -4.83
N LYS A 81 -10.96 1.36 -3.70
CA LYS A 81 -11.53 1.60 -2.36
C LYS A 81 -10.64 2.57 -1.63
N THR A 82 -11.26 3.58 -1.05
CA THR A 82 -10.58 4.58 -0.25
C THR A 82 -11.09 4.55 1.19
N SER A 83 -10.25 4.95 2.12
CA SER A 83 -10.63 5.40 3.45
C SER A 83 -10.26 6.88 3.53
N THR A 84 -11.24 7.76 3.62
CA THR A 84 -11.06 9.20 3.43
C THR A 84 -11.37 9.95 4.72
N TRP A 85 -10.58 10.97 5.04
CA TRP A 85 -10.88 11.98 6.06
C TRP A 85 -11.45 13.22 5.39
N GLY A 86 -12.46 13.82 6.03
CA GLY A 86 -13.16 14.95 5.46
C GLY A 86 -14.12 14.56 4.34
N LYS A 87 -14.72 15.56 3.72
CA LYS A 87 -15.65 15.44 2.58
C LYS A 87 -15.14 16.27 1.42
N GLY A 88 -15.34 15.74 0.22
CA GLY A 88 -14.91 16.44 -0.98
C GLY A 88 -15.19 15.65 -2.23
N ASN A 89 -14.38 15.87 -3.25
CA ASN A 89 -14.47 15.17 -4.52
C ASN A 89 -13.11 14.60 -4.93
N VAL A 90 -13.15 13.55 -5.74
CA VAL A 90 -11.95 13.01 -6.36
C VAL A 90 -12.13 12.95 -7.89
N HIS A 91 -11.15 13.48 -8.60
CA HIS A 91 -11.00 13.28 -10.04
C HIS A 91 -10.07 12.10 -10.27
N ILE A 92 -10.57 11.06 -10.94
CA ILE A 92 -9.89 9.79 -11.14
C ILE A 92 -9.60 9.64 -12.62
N VAL A 93 -8.32 9.50 -12.97
CA VAL A 93 -7.86 9.26 -14.34
C VAL A 93 -7.04 7.98 -14.38
N LEU A 94 -7.47 7.02 -15.19
CA LEU A 94 -6.69 5.83 -15.53
C LEU A 94 -6.22 5.97 -16.98
N SER A 95 -4.92 5.93 -17.20
CA SER A 95 -4.32 6.06 -18.52
C SER A 95 -3.27 4.99 -18.80
N GLN A 96 -2.96 4.76 -20.07
CA GLN A 96 -1.88 3.90 -20.48
C GLN A 96 -1.12 4.52 -21.65
N LYS A 97 0.19 4.67 -21.52
CA LYS A 97 1.06 5.27 -22.53
C LYS A 97 0.54 6.63 -23.04
N GLY A 98 -0.02 7.42 -22.11
CA GLY A 98 -0.58 8.73 -22.41
C GLY A 98 -2.01 8.73 -23.00
N GLN A 99 -2.61 7.58 -23.21
CA GLN A 99 -4.01 7.48 -23.65
C GLN A 99 -4.91 7.29 -22.42
N THR A 100 -5.91 8.16 -22.26
CA THR A 100 -6.93 8.04 -21.22
C THR A 100 -7.85 6.87 -21.51
N ILE A 101 -8.01 5.98 -20.54
CA ILE A 101 -8.89 4.80 -20.57
C ILE A 101 -10.18 5.07 -19.80
N LEU A 102 -10.05 5.79 -18.68
CA LEU A 102 -11.14 6.16 -17.79
C LEU A 102 -10.83 7.53 -17.20
N GLU A 103 -11.86 8.38 -17.13
CA GLU A 103 -11.79 9.68 -16.45
C GLU A 103 -13.15 9.98 -15.84
N GLU A 104 -13.20 10.17 -14.53
CA GLU A 104 -14.44 10.46 -13.81
C GLU A 104 -14.20 11.31 -12.57
N ASN A 105 -15.22 12.09 -12.20
CA ASN A 105 -15.31 12.74 -10.90
C ASN A 105 -16.26 11.95 -9.99
N LYS A 106 -15.88 11.78 -8.75
CA LYS A 106 -16.66 11.09 -7.71
C LYS A 106 -16.65 11.91 -6.42
N SER A 107 -17.74 11.82 -5.66
CA SER A 107 -17.77 12.37 -4.29
C SER A 107 -17.01 11.45 -3.33
N LEU A 108 -16.35 12.05 -2.36
CA LEU A 108 -15.65 11.40 -1.26
C LEU A 108 -16.33 11.73 0.07
N GLY A 109 -16.38 10.76 0.96
CA GLY A 109 -16.86 10.98 2.32
C GLY A 109 -18.38 11.06 2.44
N GLU A 110 -19.16 10.71 1.43
CA GLU A 110 -20.63 10.74 1.48
C GLU A 110 -21.24 9.50 2.17
N ASN A 111 -20.56 8.35 2.12
CA ASN A 111 -21.09 7.06 2.61
C ASN A 111 -20.97 6.83 4.11
N ALA A 112 -20.88 7.90 4.92
CA ALA A 112 -20.84 7.80 6.39
C ALA A 112 -22.05 7.05 7.01
N ALA A 113 -23.11 6.82 6.24
CA ALA A 113 -24.36 6.20 6.71
C ALA A 113 -24.41 4.67 6.55
N SER A 114 -23.46 4.02 5.86
CA SER A 114 -23.53 2.56 5.56
C SER A 114 -22.51 1.70 6.30
N THR A 115 -21.61 2.27 7.08
CA THR A 115 -20.80 1.47 8.00
C THR A 115 -21.66 1.11 9.20
N GLY A 116 -22.44 0.01 9.04
CA GLY A 116 -23.19 -0.59 10.12
C GLY A 116 -22.28 -0.71 11.35
N SER A 117 -22.79 -0.17 12.44
CA SER A 117 -22.20 -0.23 13.75
C SER A 117 -21.96 -1.69 14.19
N ASP A 118 -20.86 -2.28 13.84
CA ASP A 118 -20.33 -3.39 14.62
C ASP A 118 -19.71 -2.79 15.88
N ARG A 119 -20.61 -2.48 16.84
CA ARG A 119 -20.25 -1.94 18.16
C ARG A 119 -19.51 -2.93 19.04
N ASN A 120 -19.05 -4.08 18.53
CA ASN A 120 -18.40 -5.14 19.30
C ASN A 120 -16.99 -5.50 18.84
N GLY A 121 -16.35 -4.73 17.98
CA GLY A 121 -14.95 -4.91 17.61
C GLY A 121 -14.06 -3.88 18.29
N LYS A 122 -14.08 -3.81 19.60
CA LYS A 122 -13.02 -3.13 20.36
C LYS A 122 -11.79 -4.02 20.34
N ASP A 123 -10.83 -3.69 19.49
CA ASP A 123 -9.49 -4.26 19.62
C ASP A 123 -8.88 -3.77 20.93
N ALA A 124 -8.81 -4.67 21.92
CA ALA A 124 -8.27 -4.39 23.24
C ALA A 124 -6.82 -3.83 23.22
N ALA A 125 -6.09 -4.09 22.13
CA ALA A 125 -4.76 -3.53 21.90
C ALA A 125 -4.79 -2.01 21.58
N THR A 126 -5.85 -1.51 20.95
CA THR A 126 -5.99 -0.10 20.58
C THR A 126 -6.38 0.75 21.78
N GLU A 127 -7.18 0.21 22.71
CA GLU A 127 -7.53 0.90 23.96
C GLU A 127 -6.35 1.03 24.93
N ALA A 128 -5.47 0.02 24.97
CA ALA A 128 -4.29 0.05 25.84
C ALA A 128 -3.25 1.11 25.43
N ALA A 129 -3.25 1.55 24.15
CA ALA A 129 -2.35 2.58 23.63
C ALA A 129 -2.93 4.01 23.69
N GLY A 130 -4.16 4.20 24.18
CA GLY A 130 -4.82 5.52 24.22
C GLY A 130 -5.18 6.07 22.83
N ARG A 131 -5.17 5.23 21.79
CA ARG A 131 -5.46 5.60 20.40
C ARG A 131 -6.89 5.24 20.02
N THR A 132 -7.74 6.23 19.87
CA THR A 132 -8.92 6.07 19.03
C THR A 132 -8.50 6.39 17.60
N VAL A 133 -8.06 5.39 16.83
CA VAL A 133 -7.92 5.57 15.37
C VAL A 133 -9.35 5.77 14.87
N GLN A 134 -9.72 7.00 14.61
CA GLN A 134 -10.98 7.27 13.94
C GLN A 134 -10.88 6.61 12.56
N LYS A 135 -11.83 5.75 12.25
CA LYS A 135 -11.88 5.06 10.97
C LYS A 135 -12.39 6.07 9.94
N GLY A 136 -11.58 6.35 8.92
CA GLY A 136 -12.00 7.20 7.80
C GLY A 136 -13.28 6.68 7.13
N ILE A 137 -13.94 7.53 6.36
CA ILE A 137 -15.14 7.16 5.59
C ILE A 137 -14.71 6.32 4.40
N ALA A 138 -15.33 5.14 4.25
CA ALA A 138 -14.98 4.21 3.19
C ALA A 138 -15.85 4.44 1.94
N ASP A 139 -15.21 4.72 0.81
CA ASP A 139 -15.85 4.79 -0.50
C ASP A 139 -15.35 3.67 -1.40
N THR A 140 -16.20 3.23 -2.34
CA THR A 140 -15.83 2.19 -3.31
C THR A 140 -16.30 2.61 -4.70
N PHE A 141 -15.36 2.71 -5.63
CA PHE A 141 -15.60 3.02 -7.03
C PHE A 141 -15.28 1.80 -7.88
N SER A 142 -16.09 1.53 -8.89
CA SER A 142 -15.95 0.31 -9.69
C SER A 142 -16.30 0.57 -11.15
N TRP A 143 -15.43 0.08 -12.05
CA TRP A 143 -15.58 0.24 -13.51
C TRP A 143 -15.28 -1.08 -14.22
N THR A 144 -15.72 -1.15 -15.46
CA THR A 144 -15.32 -2.21 -16.39
C THR A 144 -14.36 -1.63 -17.42
N VAL A 145 -13.17 -2.23 -17.51
CA VAL A 145 -12.19 -1.90 -18.56
C VAL A 145 -12.26 -2.98 -19.63
N GLU A 146 -12.54 -2.56 -20.86
CA GLU A 146 -12.63 -3.46 -22.01
C GLU A 146 -11.24 -3.72 -22.60
N ASN A 147 -10.97 -4.98 -22.95
CA ASN A 147 -9.72 -5.42 -23.56
C ASN A 147 -8.44 -4.88 -22.85
N PRO A 148 -8.29 -5.07 -21.54
CA PRO A 148 -7.14 -4.55 -20.82
C PRO A 148 -5.85 -5.18 -21.32
N ILE A 149 -4.77 -4.39 -21.41
CA ILE A 149 -3.43 -4.95 -21.61
C ILE A 149 -2.97 -5.56 -20.32
N LEU A 150 -2.67 -6.86 -20.37
CA LEU A 150 -2.39 -7.65 -19.18
C LEU A 150 -0.94 -7.51 -18.73
N TRP A 151 -0.75 -7.51 -17.43
CA TRP A 151 0.56 -7.55 -16.79
C TRP A 151 1.05 -8.99 -16.65
N SER A 152 2.32 -9.23 -16.95
CA SER A 152 3.05 -10.44 -16.54
C SER A 152 4.46 -10.07 -16.09
N ALA A 153 5.18 -11.03 -15.45
CA ALA A 153 6.55 -10.79 -15.01
C ALA A 153 7.52 -10.62 -16.21
N GLU A 154 7.19 -11.23 -17.35
CA GLU A 154 7.94 -11.12 -18.61
C GLU A 154 7.60 -9.84 -19.38
N ASP A 155 6.35 -9.39 -19.30
CA ASP A 155 5.85 -8.17 -19.93
C ASP A 155 5.03 -7.36 -18.92
N PRO A 156 5.69 -6.54 -18.08
CA PRO A 156 5.07 -5.83 -16.96
C PRO A 156 4.35 -4.56 -17.41
N GLN A 157 3.30 -4.71 -18.23
CA GLN A 157 2.50 -3.59 -18.70
C GLN A 157 1.72 -2.97 -17.54
N LEU A 158 1.89 -1.67 -17.35
CA LEU A 158 1.25 -0.90 -16.28
C LEU A 158 0.43 0.26 -16.85
N TYR A 159 -0.61 0.59 -16.14
CA TYR A 159 -1.41 1.80 -16.31
C TYR A 159 -1.02 2.82 -15.25
N ASP A 160 -1.22 4.09 -15.56
CA ASP A 160 -1.08 5.19 -14.63
C ASP A 160 -2.47 5.56 -14.11
N LEU A 161 -2.65 5.43 -12.80
CA LEU A 161 -3.80 5.96 -12.08
C LEU A 161 -3.38 7.25 -11.39
N ILE A 162 -4.10 8.34 -11.65
CA ILE A 162 -3.97 9.60 -10.93
C ILE A 162 -5.30 9.86 -10.23
N MET A 163 -5.24 10.18 -8.96
CA MET A 163 -6.38 10.63 -8.18
C MET A 163 -6.06 12.02 -7.64
N GLU A 164 -6.85 13.01 -8.02
CA GLU A 164 -6.76 14.39 -7.52
C GLU A 164 -7.91 14.60 -6.55
N VAL A 165 -7.60 14.86 -5.29
CA VAL A 165 -8.55 15.05 -4.21
C VAL A 165 -8.80 16.55 -4.00
N PHE A 166 -10.05 16.94 -3.99
CA PHE A 166 -10.49 18.32 -3.78
C PHE A 166 -11.40 18.42 -2.56
N ASP A 167 -11.34 19.53 -1.86
CA ASP A 167 -12.30 19.83 -0.80
C ASP A 167 -13.68 20.24 -1.35
N GLU A 168 -14.63 20.55 -0.47
CA GLU A 168 -15.98 20.99 -0.83
C GLU A 168 -16.00 22.34 -1.59
N ASN A 169 -14.93 23.13 -1.53
CA ASN A 169 -14.76 24.39 -2.25
C ASN A 169 -14.08 24.21 -3.63
N GLY A 170 -13.70 22.97 -3.97
CA GLY A 170 -13.00 22.66 -5.21
C GLY A 170 -11.51 23.00 -5.19
N ILE A 171 -10.91 23.15 -4.02
CA ILE A 171 -9.48 23.40 -3.84
C ILE A 171 -8.76 22.06 -3.80
N LEU A 172 -7.73 21.89 -4.65
CA LEU A 172 -6.90 20.69 -4.70
C LEU A 172 -6.14 20.50 -3.36
N GLN A 173 -6.35 19.36 -2.73
CA GLN A 173 -5.77 19.00 -1.44
C GLN A 173 -4.63 17.99 -1.59
N GLU A 174 -4.79 16.99 -2.45
CA GLU A 174 -3.85 15.89 -2.59
C GLU A 174 -3.83 15.35 -4.02
N VAL A 175 -2.68 14.86 -4.48
CA VAL A 175 -2.55 14.12 -5.74
C VAL A 175 -1.89 12.78 -5.45
N ILE A 176 -2.56 11.69 -5.83
CA ILE A 176 -2.14 10.32 -5.54
C ILE A 176 -1.83 9.60 -6.87
N PRO A 177 -0.55 9.47 -7.26
CA PRO A 177 -0.16 8.66 -8.41
C PRO A 177 0.01 7.21 -8.01
N GLN A 178 -0.55 6.28 -8.82
CA GLN A 178 -0.40 4.84 -8.63
C GLN A 178 -0.16 4.13 -9.96
N LYS A 179 0.63 3.04 -9.91
CA LYS A 179 0.79 2.12 -11.04
C LYS A 179 -0.13 0.93 -10.88
N VAL A 180 -0.89 0.60 -11.93
CA VAL A 180 -1.90 -0.47 -11.91
C VAL A 180 -1.60 -1.51 -12.96
N GLY A 181 -1.52 -2.78 -12.55
CA GLY A 181 -1.36 -3.92 -13.46
C GLY A 181 -2.60 -4.80 -13.48
N PHE A 182 -3.19 -4.99 -14.66
CA PHE A 182 -4.31 -5.90 -14.85
C PHE A 182 -3.81 -7.33 -14.96
N ARG A 183 -4.10 -8.15 -13.95
CA ARG A 183 -3.69 -9.56 -13.92
C ARG A 183 -4.70 -10.42 -13.19
N ARG A 184 -4.85 -11.67 -13.65
CA ARG A 184 -5.66 -12.69 -13.02
C ARG A 184 -4.76 -13.84 -12.59
N PHE A 185 -4.52 -13.96 -11.29
CA PHE A 185 -3.87 -15.10 -10.68
C PHE A 185 -4.95 -16.03 -10.12
N GLU A 186 -4.89 -17.31 -10.44
CA GLU A 186 -5.82 -18.32 -9.92
C GLU A 186 -5.16 -19.68 -9.83
N MET A 187 -5.72 -20.53 -8.98
CA MET A 187 -5.40 -21.95 -8.95
C MET A 187 -6.56 -22.71 -9.59
N LYS A 188 -6.27 -23.44 -10.67
CA LYS A 188 -7.24 -24.24 -11.39
C LYS A 188 -6.74 -25.67 -11.49
N ASP A 189 -7.55 -26.63 -11.01
CA ASP A 189 -7.19 -28.06 -11.01
C ASP A 189 -5.81 -28.35 -10.38
N GLY A 190 -5.49 -27.64 -9.29
CA GLY A 190 -4.19 -27.77 -8.61
C GLY A 190 -3.01 -27.07 -9.33
N ILE A 191 -3.27 -26.36 -10.42
CA ILE A 191 -2.24 -25.65 -11.21
C ILE A 191 -2.38 -24.15 -11.03
N MET A 192 -1.30 -23.50 -10.64
CA MET A 192 -1.23 -22.04 -10.60
C MET A 192 -1.17 -21.46 -12.00
N THR A 193 -2.02 -20.48 -12.28
CA THR A 193 -2.05 -19.80 -13.57
C THR A 193 -2.02 -18.28 -13.38
N LEU A 194 -1.37 -17.60 -14.31
CA LEU A 194 -1.41 -16.16 -14.46
C LEU A 194 -1.97 -15.85 -15.85
N ASN A 195 -3.08 -15.11 -15.90
CA ASN A 195 -3.80 -14.80 -17.14
C ASN A 195 -4.09 -16.06 -17.96
N GLY A 196 -4.54 -17.12 -17.30
CA GLY A 196 -4.87 -18.41 -17.91
C GLY A 196 -3.67 -19.27 -18.35
N LYS A 197 -2.43 -18.80 -18.22
CA LYS A 197 -1.22 -19.56 -18.53
C LYS A 197 -0.60 -20.13 -17.25
N ARG A 198 -0.19 -21.39 -17.29
CA ARG A 198 0.54 -22.02 -16.19
C ARG A 198 1.75 -21.19 -15.79
N ILE A 199 1.91 -20.95 -14.49
CA ILE A 199 3.05 -20.27 -13.92
C ILE A 199 3.81 -21.20 -12.96
N VAL A 200 5.14 -21.08 -12.96
CA VAL A 200 6.03 -21.70 -11.99
C VAL A 200 6.86 -20.58 -11.35
N PHE A 201 6.78 -20.48 -10.04
CA PHE A 201 7.63 -19.54 -9.30
C PHE A 201 9.06 -20.05 -9.21
N LYS A 202 9.94 -19.46 -10.00
CA LYS A 202 11.40 -19.60 -9.88
C LYS A 202 11.88 -18.50 -8.96
N GLY A 203 11.58 -18.65 -7.66
CA GLY A 203 11.71 -17.59 -6.67
C GLY A 203 12.86 -17.80 -5.70
N VAL A 204 13.21 -16.73 -5.02
CA VAL A 204 14.18 -16.70 -3.92
C VAL A 204 13.58 -16.03 -2.70
N ASN A 205 14.06 -16.42 -1.52
CA ASN A 205 13.86 -15.67 -0.31
C ASN A 205 14.86 -14.52 -0.25
N ARG A 206 14.42 -13.34 0.11
CA ARG A 206 15.27 -12.17 0.22
C ARG A 206 15.08 -11.49 1.56
N HIS A 207 16.16 -11.37 2.32
CA HIS A 207 16.24 -10.50 3.46
C HIS A 207 16.75 -9.10 3.06
N GLU A 208 16.23 -8.06 3.67
CA GLU A 208 16.78 -6.71 3.56
C GLU A 208 18.01 -6.59 4.46
N PHE A 209 19.15 -6.90 3.88
CA PHE A 209 20.43 -6.94 4.58
C PHE A 209 21.57 -6.55 3.66
N SER A 210 22.46 -5.69 4.16
CA SER A 210 23.71 -5.32 3.53
C SER A 210 24.88 -5.78 4.41
N SER A 211 25.92 -6.33 3.82
CA SER A 211 27.15 -6.71 4.55
C SER A 211 27.91 -5.50 5.11
N ILE A 212 27.60 -4.29 4.66
CA ILE A 212 28.25 -3.06 5.09
C ILE A 212 27.42 -2.30 6.11
N THR A 213 26.10 -2.17 5.85
CA THR A 213 25.22 -1.29 6.62
C THR A 213 24.18 -2.04 7.45
N GLY A 214 24.24 -3.39 7.48
CA GLY A 214 23.27 -4.22 8.18
C GLY A 214 21.87 -4.09 7.56
N ARG A 215 20.89 -3.66 8.34
CA ARG A 215 19.51 -3.48 7.86
C ARG A 215 19.22 -2.16 7.17
N CYS A 216 20.18 -1.24 7.14
CA CYS A 216 20.02 0.04 6.46
C CYS A 216 20.34 -0.14 4.96
N VAL A 217 19.45 -0.82 4.25
CA VAL A 217 19.61 -1.09 2.82
C VAL A 217 19.12 0.11 2.01
N SER A 218 19.97 0.59 1.10
CA SER A 218 19.65 1.69 0.20
C SER A 218 18.78 1.25 -0.98
N GLU A 219 18.05 2.18 -1.59
CA GLU A 219 17.31 1.92 -2.83
C GLU A 219 18.21 1.41 -3.96
N ALA A 220 19.43 1.91 -4.04
CA ALA A 220 20.40 1.45 -5.05
C ALA A 220 20.76 -0.04 -4.87
N GLU A 221 20.92 -0.51 -3.63
CA GLU A 221 21.14 -1.94 -3.33
C GLU A 221 19.92 -2.77 -3.67
N LEU A 222 18.70 -2.29 -3.32
CA LEU A 222 17.45 -2.97 -3.68
C LEU A 222 17.33 -3.15 -5.20
N ARG A 223 17.57 -2.09 -5.96
CA ARG A 223 17.53 -2.11 -7.43
C ARG A 223 18.59 -3.04 -8.03
N LYS A 224 19.77 -3.07 -7.44
CA LYS A 224 20.85 -3.98 -7.85
C LYS A 224 20.45 -5.44 -7.66
N ASP A 225 19.89 -5.79 -6.50
CA ASP A 225 19.40 -7.14 -6.20
C ASP A 225 18.34 -7.57 -7.22
N LEU A 226 17.33 -6.73 -7.47
CA LEU A 226 16.28 -7.00 -8.44
C LEU A 226 16.84 -7.19 -9.86
N THR A 227 17.83 -6.38 -10.24
CA THR A 227 18.49 -6.48 -11.55
C THR A 227 19.23 -7.82 -11.69
N ILE A 228 19.99 -8.22 -10.68
CA ILE A 228 20.71 -9.51 -10.67
C ILE A 228 19.72 -10.66 -10.75
N MET A 229 18.64 -10.63 -9.98
CA MET A 229 17.60 -11.66 -10.00
C MET A 229 16.96 -11.78 -11.39
N LYS A 230 16.61 -10.66 -12.00
CA LYS A 230 16.03 -10.64 -13.35
C LYS A 230 16.99 -11.19 -14.40
N GLN A 231 18.27 -10.84 -14.33
CA GLN A 231 19.32 -11.36 -15.23
C GLN A 231 19.55 -12.87 -15.09
N ASN A 232 19.19 -13.44 -13.95
CA ASN A 232 19.31 -14.87 -13.66
C ASN A 232 17.98 -15.64 -13.77
N ASN A 233 16.99 -15.09 -14.48
CA ASN A 233 15.67 -15.71 -14.71
C ASN A 233 14.88 -16.03 -13.42
N ILE A 234 15.10 -15.28 -12.37
CA ILE A 234 14.28 -15.34 -11.16
C ILE A 234 13.04 -14.46 -11.41
N ASN A 235 11.86 -15.05 -11.29
CA ASN A 235 10.58 -14.39 -11.59
C ASN A 235 9.71 -14.09 -10.35
N ALA A 236 10.20 -14.44 -9.17
CA ALA A 236 9.49 -14.22 -7.92
C ALA A 236 10.46 -14.00 -6.77
N ILE A 237 10.04 -13.18 -5.81
CA ILE A 237 10.77 -12.91 -4.57
C ILE A 237 9.80 -13.07 -3.41
N ARG A 238 10.22 -13.81 -2.40
CA ARG A 238 9.56 -13.79 -1.11
C ARG A 238 10.34 -12.87 -0.18
N THR A 239 9.71 -11.78 0.23
CA THR A 239 10.27 -10.93 1.28
C THR A 239 10.13 -11.66 2.60
N CYS A 240 11.19 -12.16 3.16
CA CYS A 240 11.16 -12.91 4.41
C CYS A 240 11.97 -12.20 5.50
N HIS A 241 11.44 -12.20 6.71
CA HIS A 241 10.14 -12.73 7.18
C HIS A 241 9.35 -11.59 7.85
N TYR A 242 9.07 -10.54 7.17
CA TYR A 242 8.51 -9.31 7.70
C TYR A 242 7.75 -8.53 6.61
#